data_8830ea61459b18acfee3ee51a2f1af74
#
_entry.id   8830ea61459b18acfee3ee51a2f1af74
#
_cell.length_a   1.000
_cell.length_b   1.000
_cell.length_c   1.000
_cell.angle_alpha   90.00
_cell.angle_beta   90.00
_cell.angle_gamma   90.00
#
_symmetry.space_group_name_H-M   'P 1'
#
loop_
_entity.id
_entity.type
_entity.pdbx_description
1 polymer ?
#
loop_
_entity_poly.entity_id
_entity_poly.type
_entity_poly.pdbx_seq_one_letter_code
_entity_poly.pdbx_strand_id
1 'polypeptide(L)'
;MVGVPLGRFVPTNSVIHKLSPIAKTIAFVSLSIGSLFLSGIADFTVFLSLWIVLSALSAVPFREFVKTLRGIRLLILLIVVFQILFTHGRVLLDLKVLRITEEGLINAAVLSARMILAVLFSIMLSLTTTPLEISFSVEEIIGKLPGGKKRSSEIGMALSLTLTFIPLISLQTNRIILAQKARGIEFDKGSIFSRVKNSISVVIPVIATSLKKAQDTAAALQIRGYRPGHKLTCLKEKSWSLSDSILLVVTMLSILTAIIL
;
A
#
# COMPACT_ATOMS: atom_id res chain seq x y z
N MET A 1 2.40 14.55 20.32
CA MET A 1 2.55 13.10 20.11
C MET A 1 2.34 12.82 18.64
N VAL A 2 3.41 12.65 17.88
CA VAL A 2 3.32 12.27 16.45
C VAL A 2 3.27 10.74 16.44
N GLY A 3 2.06 10.17 16.50
CA GLY A 3 1.88 8.77 16.22
C GLY A 3 2.22 8.55 14.74
N VAL A 4 3.18 7.66 14.46
CA VAL A 4 3.42 7.22 13.07
C VAL A 4 2.14 6.54 12.59
N PRO A 5 1.41 7.11 11.62
CA PRO A 5 0.20 6.47 11.12
C PRO A 5 0.63 5.23 10.33
N LEU A 6 0.47 4.07 10.94
CA LEU A 6 0.65 2.76 10.29
C LEU A 6 -0.53 2.49 9.35
N GLY A 7 -0.54 3.16 8.18
CA GLY A 7 -1.59 3.04 7.19
C GLY A 7 -2.77 3.99 7.44
N ARG A 8 -3.58 4.19 6.39
CA ARG A 8 -4.82 5.02 6.43
C ARG A 8 -6.07 4.17 6.61
N PHE A 9 -5.99 3.09 7.39
CA PHE A 9 -7.15 2.24 7.65
C PHE A 9 -8.27 3.04 8.30
N VAL A 10 -9.48 2.97 7.71
CA VAL A 10 -10.70 3.58 8.25
C VAL A 10 -11.57 2.46 8.78
N PRO A 11 -11.75 2.33 10.11
CA PRO A 11 -12.57 1.27 10.68
C PRO A 11 -14.05 1.56 10.39
N THR A 12 -14.63 0.85 9.43
CA THR A 12 -16.07 0.87 9.13
C THR A 12 -16.64 -0.54 9.23
N ASN A 13 -17.88 -0.67 9.68
CA ASN A 13 -18.60 -1.95 9.76
C ASN A 13 -19.26 -2.30 8.42
N SER A 14 -18.50 -2.35 7.34
CA SER A 14 -19.01 -2.65 6.00
C SER A 14 -18.81 -4.11 5.60
N VAL A 15 -19.54 -4.54 4.58
CA VAL A 15 -19.41 -5.90 4.00
C VAL A 15 -17.96 -6.16 3.56
N ILE A 16 -17.32 -5.19 2.91
CA ILE A 16 -15.92 -5.32 2.45
C ILE A 16 -14.95 -5.49 3.61
N HIS A 17 -15.15 -4.81 4.76
CA HIS A 17 -14.28 -4.96 5.92
C HIS A 17 -14.36 -6.36 6.56
N LYS A 18 -15.49 -7.05 6.41
CA LYS A 18 -15.70 -8.40 6.92
C LYS A 18 -15.08 -9.49 6.05
N LEU A 19 -14.76 -9.20 4.79
CA LEU A 19 -14.13 -10.14 3.86
C LEU A 19 -12.76 -10.60 4.35
N SER A 20 -12.32 -11.77 3.87
CA SER A 20 -11.00 -12.30 4.19
C SER A 20 -9.89 -11.37 3.65
N PRO A 21 -8.83 -11.09 4.42
CA PRO A 21 -7.74 -10.21 3.99
C PRO A 21 -7.07 -10.66 2.69
N ILE A 22 -6.99 -11.98 2.47
CA ILE A 22 -6.39 -12.58 1.29
C ILE A 22 -7.23 -12.28 0.05
N ALA A 23 -8.54 -12.50 0.13
CA ALA A 23 -9.45 -12.23 -0.99
C ALA A 23 -9.40 -10.75 -1.38
N LYS A 24 -9.40 -9.83 -0.40
CA LYS A 24 -9.26 -8.38 -0.64
C LYS A 24 -7.92 -8.04 -1.30
N THR A 25 -6.83 -8.57 -0.76
CA THR A 25 -5.49 -8.29 -1.28
C THR A 25 -5.36 -8.78 -2.72
N ILE A 26 -5.77 -10.01 -3.02
CA ILE A 26 -5.72 -10.56 -4.38
C ILE A 26 -6.64 -9.74 -5.31
N ALA A 27 -7.88 -9.49 -4.91
CA ALA A 27 -8.86 -8.77 -5.72
C ALA A 27 -8.39 -7.35 -6.06
N PHE A 28 -8.03 -6.54 -5.08
CA PHE A 28 -7.66 -5.15 -5.33
C PHE A 28 -6.31 -5.00 -6.02
N VAL A 29 -5.33 -5.87 -5.74
CA VAL A 29 -4.05 -5.87 -6.47
C VAL A 29 -4.26 -6.29 -7.92
N SER A 30 -5.04 -7.33 -8.19
CA SER A 30 -5.32 -7.77 -9.55
C SER A 30 -6.13 -6.75 -10.35
N LEU A 31 -7.12 -6.07 -9.73
CA LEU A 31 -7.85 -4.96 -10.36
C LEU A 31 -6.97 -3.75 -10.62
N SER A 32 -6.06 -3.41 -9.69
CA SER A 32 -5.11 -2.32 -9.88
C SER A 32 -4.17 -2.60 -11.06
N ILE A 33 -3.66 -3.82 -11.18
CA ILE A 33 -2.82 -4.23 -12.31
C ILE A 33 -3.65 -4.32 -13.59
N GLY A 34 -4.85 -4.94 -13.54
CA GLY A 34 -5.75 -5.06 -14.68
C GLY A 34 -6.15 -3.72 -15.27
N SER A 35 -6.33 -2.68 -14.44
CA SER A 35 -6.66 -1.34 -14.92
C SER A 35 -5.59 -0.69 -15.82
N LEU A 36 -4.35 -1.18 -15.80
CA LEU A 36 -3.27 -0.68 -16.66
C LEU A 36 -3.38 -1.19 -18.11
N PHE A 37 -4.11 -2.29 -18.32
CA PHE A 37 -4.28 -2.92 -19.63
C PHE A 37 -5.57 -2.53 -20.36
N LEU A 38 -6.39 -1.64 -19.76
CA LEU A 38 -7.65 -1.19 -20.38
C LEU A 38 -7.40 -0.49 -21.72
N SER A 39 -8.05 -0.92 -22.78
CA SER A 39 -7.88 -0.32 -24.11
C SER A 39 -9.17 0.32 -24.64
N GLY A 40 -10.32 -0.27 -24.36
CA GLY A 40 -11.62 0.16 -24.86
C GLY A 40 -12.41 1.04 -23.88
N ILE A 41 -13.32 1.87 -24.39
CA ILE A 41 -14.25 2.65 -23.55
C ILE A 41 -15.14 1.72 -22.72
N ALA A 42 -15.51 0.56 -23.25
CA ALA A 42 -16.30 -0.46 -22.56
C ALA A 42 -15.57 -0.95 -21.30
N ASP A 43 -14.25 -1.21 -21.38
CA ASP A 43 -13.44 -1.68 -20.26
C ASP A 43 -13.40 -0.63 -19.16
N PHE A 44 -13.19 0.64 -19.51
CA PHE A 44 -13.22 1.74 -18.54
C PHE A 44 -14.55 1.84 -17.82
N THR A 45 -15.69 1.65 -18.53
CA THR A 45 -17.01 1.70 -17.90
C THR A 45 -17.24 0.53 -16.96
N VAL A 46 -16.78 -0.68 -17.30
CA VAL A 46 -16.84 -1.86 -16.41
C VAL A 46 -16.01 -1.65 -15.15
N PHE A 47 -14.75 -1.24 -15.27
CA PHE A 47 -13.88 -1.04 -14.12
C PHE A 47 -14.34 0.13 -13.23
N LEU A 48 -14.84 1.21 -13.83
CA LEU A 48 -15.38 2.34 -13.10
C LEU A 48 -16.66 1.97 -12.35
N SER A 49 -17.60 1.25 -12.99
CA SER A 49 -18.82 0.78 -12.34
C SER A 49 -18.51 -0.18 -11.19
N LEU A 50 -17.56 -1.10 -11.40
CA LEU A 50 -17.11 -2.00 -10.34
C LEU A 50 -16.49 -1.22 -9.16
N TRP A 51 -15.67 -0.21 -9.44
CA TRP A 51 -15.11 0.62 -8.38
C TRP A 51 -16.21 1.37 -7.61
N ILE A 52 -17.21 1.95 -8.30
CA ILE A 52 -18.35 2.64 -7.66
C ILE A 52 -19.11 1.67 -6.74
N VAL A 53 -19.44 0.47 -7.20
CA VAL A 53 -20.13 -0.54 -6.40
C VAL A 53 -19.31 -0.94 -5.18
N LEU A 54 -18.02 -1.23 -5.35
CA LEU A 54 -17.13 -1.60 -4.24
C LEU A 54 -16.96 -0.44 -3.25
N SER A 55 -16.84 0.81 -3.72
CA SER A 55 -16.72 1.97 -2.84
C SER A 55 -18.00 2.21 -2.02
N ALA A 56 -19.16 2.03 -2.61
CA ALA A 56 -20.45 2.09 -1.92
C ALA A 56 -20.59 1.00 -0.85
N LEU A 57 -20.20 -0.23 -1.18
CA LEU A 57 -20.21 -1.37 -0.24
C LEU A 57 -19.17 -1.24 0.87
N SER A 58 -18.10 -0.47 0.68
CA SER A 58 -17.05 -0.27 1.70
C SER A 58 -17.46 0.73 2.77
N ALA A 59 -18.48 1.55 2.53
CA ALA A 59 -18.93 2.65 3.41
C ALA A 59 -17.79 3.62 3.82
N VAL A 60 -16.73 3.71 3.00
CA VAL A 60 -15.62 4.65 3.21
C VAL A 60 -16.03 6.02 2.69
N PRO A 61 -15.81 7.12 3.44
CA PRO A 61 -16.19 8.44 2.98
C PRO A 61 -15.40 8.85 1.72
N PHE A 62 -16.11 9.30 0.68
CA PHE A 62 -15.53 9.70 -0.60
C PHE A 62 -14.41 10.75 -0.48
N ARG A 63 -14.45 11.55 0.58
CA ARG A 63 -13.44 12.55 0.92
C ARG A 63 -12.02 11.97 1.02
N GLU A 64 -11.87 10.73 1.53
CA GLU A 64 -10.56 10.09 1.66
C GLU A 64 -9.96 9.71 0.29
N PHE A 65 -10.79 9.28 -0.66
CA PHE A 65 -10.36 9.03 -2.03
C PHE A 65 -9.87 10.33 -2.69
N VAL A 66 -10.66 11.40 -2.63
CA VAL A 66 -10.30 12.71 -3.18
C VAL A 66 -9.02 13.26 -2.53
N LYS A 67 -8.86 13.11 -1.22
CA LYS A 67 -7.67 13.57 -0.49
C LYS A 67 -6.40 12.86 -0.98
N THR A 68 -6.49 11.56 -1.23
CA THR A 68 -5.35 10.79 -1.73
C THR A 68 -5.06 11.10 -3.19
N LEU A 69 -6.08 11.23 -4.05
CA LEU A 69 -5.92 11.66 -5.44
C LEU A 69 -5.28 13.05 -5.55
N ARG A 70 -5.62 13.98 -4.64
CA ARG A 70 -4.93 15.29 -4.59
C ARG A 70 -3.43 15.17 -4.35
N GLY A 71 -2.99 14.14 -3.60
CA GLY A 71 -1.56 13.90 -3.37
C GLY A 71 -0.78 13.51 -4.62
N ILE A 72 -1.44 12.87 -5.60
CA ILE A 72 -0.80 12.41 -6.84
C ILE A 72 -1.11 13.30 -8.06
N ARG A 73 -1.83 14.42 -7.85
CA ARG A 73 -2.23 15.34 -8.94
C ARG A 73 -1.04 15.82 -9.77
N LEU A 74 0.10 16.07 -9.12
CA LEU A 74 1.30 16.52 -9.81
C LEU A 74 1.84 15.41 -10.74
N LEU A 75 1.81 14.16 -10.31
CA LEU A 75 2.21 13.02 -11.13
C LEU A 75 1.30 12.87 -12.33
N ILE A 76 -0.02 12.95 -12.13
CA ILE A 76 -1.00 12.86 -13.22
C ILE A 76 -0.77 14.01 -14.23
N LEU A 77 -0.60 15.24 -13.73
CA LEU A 77 -0.31 16.41 -14.58
C LEU A 77 0.98 16.21 -15.37
N LEU A 78 2.02 15.69 -14.74
CA LEU A 78 3.28 15.38 -15.40
C LEU A 78 3.08 14.38 -16.54
N ILE A 79 2.34 13.30 -16.31
CA ILE A 79 2.03 12.27 -17.31
C ILE A 79 1.28 12.90 -18.49
N VAL A 80 0.24 13.71 -18.23
CA VAL A 80 -0.53 14.41 -19.27
C VAL A 80 0.38 15.29 -20.11
N VAL A 81 1.21 16.11 -19.46
CA VAL A 81 2.14 17.03 -20.15
C VAL A 81 3.13 16.25 -21.03
N PHE A 82 3.76 15.21 -20.47
CA PHE A 82 4.71 14.40 -21.24
C PHE A 82 4.03 13.71 -22.43
N GLN A 83 2.83 13.17 -22.23
CA GLN A 83 2.11 12.46 -23.29
C GLN A 83 1.72 13.39 -24.44
N ILE A 84 1.25 14.61 -24.12
CA ILE A 84 0.90 15.61 -25.11
C ILE A 84 2.14 16.09 -25.91
N LEU A 85 3.28 16.25 -25.22
CA LEU A 85 4.50 16.79 -25.82
C LEU A 85 5.27 15.78 -26.67
N PHE A 86 5.32 14.51 -26.24
CA PHE A 86 6.18 13.50 -26.84
C PHE A 86 5.46 12.51 -27.76
N THR A 87 4.12 12.53 -27.82
CA THR A 87 3.39 11.64 -28.73
C THR A 87 3.33 12.24 -30.11
N HIS A 88 3.82 11.49 -31.11
CA HIS A 88 3.76 11.86 -32.51
C HIS A 88 2.38 11.49 -33.10
N GLY A 89 1.82 12.34 -33.96
CA GLY A 89 0.54 12.11 -34.62
C GLY A 89 0.06 13.30 -35.43
N ARG A 90 -1.23 13.36 -35.75
CA ARG A 90 -1.85 14.49 -36.46
C ARG A 90 -1.77 15.76 -35.62
N VAL A 91 -1.11 16.77 -36.14
CA VAL A 91 -0.93 18.06 -35.47
C VAL A 91 -2.24 18.83 -35.45
N LEU A 92 -2.80 19.07 -34.28
CA LEU A 92 -3.97 19.94 -34.06
C LEU A 92 -3.56 21.41 -33.93
N LEU A 93 -2.45 21.66 -33.22
CA LEU A 93 -1.91 23.00 -32.99
C LEU A 93 -0.38 22.98 -33.14
N ASP A 94 0.14 23.75 -34.05
CA ASP A 94 1.60 23.94 -34.24
C ASP A 94 2.01 25.30 -33.67
N LEU A 95 2.55 25.28 -32.47
CA LEU A 95 3.06 26.46 -31.75
C LEU A 95 4.59 26.58 -31.87
N LYS A 96 5.16 26.29 -33.07
CA LYS A 96 6.61 26.34 -33.38
C LYS A 96 7.54 25.53 -32.44
N VAL A 97 7.28 25.48 -31.16
CA VAL A 97 8.05 24.76 -30.13
C VAL A 97 7.27 23.57 -29.54
N LEU A 98 5.93 23.64 -29.56
CA LEU A 98 5.03 22.66 -28.98
C LEU A 98 4.04 22.18 -30.01
N ARG A 99 4.10 20.90 -30.38
CA ARG A 99 3.15 20.28 -31.32
C ARG A 99 2.16 19.45 -30.51
N ILE A 100 0.93 19.95 -30.38
CA ILE A 100 -0.16 19.22 -29.76
C ILE A 100 -0.79 18.34 -30.84
N THR A 101 -0.75 17.03 -30.62
CA THR A 101 -1.31 16.02 -31.53
C THR A 101 -2.62 15.46 -30.97
N GLU A 102 -3.52 15.05 -31.88
CA GLU A 102 -4.80 14.41 -31.50
C GLU A 102 -4.55 13.11 -30.75
N GLU A 103 -3.65 12.29 -31.26
CA GLU A 103 -3.25 11.03 -30.63
C GLU A 103 -2.59 11.25 -29.26
N GLY A 104 -1.83 12.34 -29.10
CA GLY A 104 -1.24 12.74 -27.83
C GLY A 104 -2.29 13.06 -26.77
N LEU A 105 -3.36 13.75 -27.16
CA LEU A 105 -4.45 14.09 -26.25
C LEU A 105 -5.27 12.85 -25.83
N ILE A 106 -5.59 11.98 -26.79
CA ILE A 106 -6.30 10.73 -26.54
C ILE A 106 -5.46 9.82 -25.61
N ASN A 107 -4.18 9.62 -25.95
CA ASN A 107 -3.28 8.80 -25.13
C ASN A 107 -3.08 9.37 -23.73
N ALA A 108 -2.99 10.69 -23.58
CA ALA A 108 -2.93 11.36 -22.29
C ALA A 108 -4.19 11.08 -21.44
N ALA A 109 -5.37 11.17 -22.06
CA ALA A 109 -6.64 10.88 -21.37
C ALA A 109 -6.73 9.40 -20.96
N VAL A 110 -6.42 8.47 -21.86
CA VAL A 110 -6.45 7.02 -21.61
C VAL A 110 -5.46 6.65 -20.51
N LEU A 111 -4.21 7.10 -20.61
CA LEU A 111 -3.18 6.76 -19.62
C LEU A 111 -3.49 7.36 -18.24
N SER A 112 -4.01 8.60 -18.21
CA SER A 112 -4.45 9.23 -16.96
C SER A 112 -5.61 8.48 -16.32
N ALA A 113 -6.59 8.03 -17.10
CA ALA A 113 -7.71 7.25 -16.61
C ALA A 113 -7.26 5.88 -16.06
N ARG A 114 -6.35 5.17 -16.74
CA ARG A 114 -5.73 3.93 -16.24
C ARG A 114 -5.07 4.15 -14.89
N MET A 115 -4.23 5.19 -14.77
CA MET A 115 -3.51 5.51 -13.55
C MET A 115 -4.46 5.88 -12.41
N ILE A 116 -5.50 6.67 -12.70
CA ILE A 116 -6.52 7.03 -11.69
C ILE A 116 -7.23 5.77 -11.17
N LEU A 117 -7.69 4.88 -12.04
CA LEU A 117 -8.35 3.64 -11.65
C LEU A 117 -7.41 2.72 -10.85
N ALA A 118 -6.16 2.53 -11.30
CA ALA A 118 -5.17 1.74 -10.57
C ALA A 118 -4.96 2.25 -9.15
N VAL A 119 -4.83 3.58 -9.01
CA VAL A 119 -4.67 4.21 -7.70
C VAL A 119 -5.95 4.11 -6.86
N LEU A 120 -7.12 4.25 -7.45
CA LEU A 120 -8.40 4.11 -6.74
C LEU A 120 -8.57 2.71 -6.13
N PHE A 121 -8.24 1.63 -6.86
CA PHE A 121 -8.25 0.27 -6.32
C PHE A 121 -7.17 0.07 -5.24
N SER A 122 -5.97 0.63 -5.42
CA SER A 122 -4.90 0.57 -4.40
C SER A 122 -5.30 1.31 -3.11
N ILE A 123 -5.94 2.47 -3.23
CA ILE A 123 -6.48 3.22 -2.08
C ILE A 123 -7.55 2.39 -1.36
N MET A 124 -8.41 1.72 -2.12
CA MET A 124 -9.45 0.85 -1.57
C MET A 124 -8.86 -0.22 -0.67
N LEU A 125 -7.80 -0.91 -1.13
CA LEU A 125 -7.07 -1.88 -0.32
C LEU A 125 -6.50 -1.23 0.96
N SER A 126 -5.85 -0.07 0.84
CA SER A 126 -5.21 0.63 1.96
C SER A 126 -6.21 1.11 3.02
N LEU A 127 -7.44 1.50 2.62
CA LEU A 127 -8.47 1.98 3.53
C LEU A 127 -9.27 0.85 4.18
N THR A 128 -9.37 -0.31 3.52
CA THR A 128 -10.20 -1.44 3.99
C THR A 128 -9.42 -2.57 4.67
N THR A 129 -8.09 -2.54 4.59
CA THR A 129 -7.23 -3.62 5.11
C THR A 129 -6.10 -3.04 5.94
N THR A 130 -5.91 -3.57 7.14
CA THR A 130 -4.80 -3.14 8.00
C THR A 130 -3.46 -3.69 7.50
N PRO A 131 -2.32 -3.02 7.77
CA PRO A 131 -0.99 -3.54 7.39
C PRO A 131 -0.71 -4.94 7.95
N LEU A 132 -1.24 -5.25 9.13
CA LEU A 132 -1.11 -6.57 9.73
C LEU A 132 -1.91 -7.63 8.96
N GLU A 133 -3.13 -7.31 8.53
CA GLU A 133 -3.94 -8.19 7.67
C GLU A 133 -3.28 -8.43 6.30
N ILE A 134 -2.64 -7.41 5.73
CA ILE A 134 -1.87 -7.56 4.48
C ILE A 134 -0.70 -8.52 4.69
N SER A 135 0.02 -8.42 5.82
CA SER A 135 1.14 -9.33 6.10
C SER A 135 0.68 -10.79 6.26
N PHE A 136 -0.46 -11.04 6.88
CA PHE A 136 -1.06 -12.38 6.92
C PHE A 136 -1.47 -12.88 5.53
N SER A 137 -1.99 -12.00 4.68
CA SER A 137 -2.33 -12.37 3.30
C SER A 137 -1.09 -12.78 2.50
N VAL A 138 0.01 -12.05 2.66
CA VAL A 138 1.30 -12.36 2.03
C VAL A 138 1.85 -13.70 2.53
N GLU A 139 1.79 -13.94 3.85
CA GLU A 139 2.19 -15.21 4.45
C GLU A 139 1.43 -16.39 3.83
N GLU A 140 0.10 -16.29 3.73
CA GLU A 140 -0.72 -17.38 3.21
C GLU A 140 -0.50 -17.58 1.70
N ILE A 141 -0.33 -16.51 0.92
CA ILE A 141 -0.02 -16.60 -0.51
C ILE A 141 1.31 -17.33 -0.71
N ILE A 142 2.35 -16.97 0.05
CA ILE A 142 3.66 -17.63 -0.01
C ILE A 142 3.53 -19.08 0.43
N GLY A 143 2.73 -19.39 1.44
CA GLY A 143 2.51 -20.74 1.92
C GLY A 143 1.86 -21.69 0.92
N LYS A 144 1.11 -21.15 -0.05
CA LYS A 144 0.50 -21.93 -1.15
C LYS A 144 1.46 -22.23 -2.30
N LEU A 145 2.62 -21.56 -2.37
CA LEU A 145 3.64 -21.81 -3.39
C LEU A 145 4.39 -23.11 -3.09
N PRO A 146 4.87 -23.82 -4.13
CA PRO A 146 5.68 -25.02 -3.96
C PRO A 146 6.92 -24.73 -3.10
N GLY A 147 7.11 -25.48 -2.00
CA GLY A 147 8.21 -25.24 -1.04
C GLY A 147 8.03 -24.04 -0.10
N GLY A 148 6.90 -23.31 -0.19
CA GLY A 148 6.64 -22.08 0.56
C GLY A 148 6.27 -22.28 2.03
N LYS A 149 5.73 -23.43 2.41
CA LYS A 149 5.15 -23.67 3.75
C LYS A 149 6.05 -23.34 4.94
N LYS A 150 7.33 -23.71 4.86
CA LYS A 150 8.31 -23.41 5.94
C LYS A 150 8.67 -21.93 5.95
N ARG A 151 8.94 -21.35 4.77
CA ARG A 151 9.31 -19.95 4.62
C ARG A 151 8.16 -18.98 4.95
N SER A 152 6.91 -19.37 4.66
CA SER A 152 5.75 -18.51 4.93
C SER A 152 5.60 -18.21 6.42
N SER A 153 5.74 -19.21 7.29
CA SER A 153 5.66 -19.02 8.75
C SER A 153 6.78 -18.12 9.29
N GLU A 154 8.00 -18.25 8.75
CA GLU A 154 9.13 -17.40 9.14
C GLU A 154 8.92 -15.94 8.69
N ILE A 155 8.47 -15.74 7.44
CA ILE A 155 8.17 -14.42 6.88
C ILE A 155 7.00 -13.77 7.62
N GLY A 156 5.92 -14.51 7.87
CA GLY A 156 4.75 -14.01 8.61
C GLY A 156 5.12 -13.54 10.00
N MET A 157 5.93 -14.32 10.73
CA MET A 157 6.42 -13.94 12.05
C MET A 157 7.31 -12.69 11.98
N ALA A 158 8.24 -12.63 11.01
CA ALA A 158 9.10 -11.46 10.83
C ALA A 158 8.30 -10.19 10.51
N LEU A 159 7.30 -10.28 9.61
CA LEU A 159 6.42 -9.15 9.27
C LEU A 159 5.58 -8.71 10.47
N SER A 160 5.01 -9.65 11.22
CA SER A 160 4.21 -9.35 12.42
C SER A 160 5.04 -8.65 13.50
N LEU A 161 6.25 -9.15 13.78
CA LEU A 161 7.19 -8.50 14.70
C LEU A 161 7.60 -7.11 14.22
N THR A 162 7.90 -6.96 12.93
CA THR A 162 8.29 -5.68 12.34
C THR A 162 7.17 -4.65 12.53
N LEU A 163 5.93 -5.00 12.18
CA LEU A 163 4.77 -4.10 12.34
C LEU A 163 4.51 -3.73 13.80
N THR A 164 4.75 -4.65 14.73
CA THR A 164 4.64 -4.39 16.17
C THR A 164 5.76 -3.49 16.67
N PHE A 165 6.98 -3.63 16.14
CA PHE A 165 8.13 -2.86 16.60
C PHE A 165 8.18 -1.43 16.03
N ILE A 166 7.62 -1.15 14.86
CA ILE A 166 7.62 0.19 14.27
C ILE A 166 7.08 1.25 15.26
N PRO A 167 5.88 1.13 15.85
CA PRO A 167 5.41 2.11 16.83
C PRO A 167 6.28 2.16 18.09
N LEU A 168 6.76 1.00 18.57
CA LEU A 168 7.60 0.94 19.76
C LEU A 168 8.94 1.66 19.57
N ILE A 169 9.62 1.41 18.45
CA ILE A 169 10.87 2.08 18.09
C ILE A 169 10.64 3.57 17.89
N SER A 170 9.54 3.97 17.25
CA SER A 170 9.16 5.38 17.08
C SER A 170 8.98 6.10 18.41
N LEU A 171 8.26 5.51 19.37
CA LEU A 171 8.10 6.07 20.71
C LEU A 171 9.43 6.18 21.44
N GLN A 172 10.29 5.17 21.33
CA GLN A 172 11.61 5.17 21.94
C GLN A 172 12.55 6.20 21.33
N THR A 173 12.52 6.33 20.00
CA THR A 173 13.28 7.37 19.28
C THR A 173 12.89 8.77 19.76
N ASN A 174 11.59 9.05 19.91
CA ASN A 174 11.12 10.32 20.44
C ASN A 174 11.63 10.60 21.86
N ARG A 175 11.66 9.58 22.74
CA ARG A 175 12.22 9.71 24.09
C ARG A 175 13.71 10.02 24.06
N ILE A 176 14.48 9.36 23.18
CA ILE A 176 15.90 9.59 23.02
C ILE A 176 16.15 11.02 22.48
N ILE A 177 15.37 11.47 21.49
CA ILE A 177 15.47 12.85 20.96
C ILE A 177 15.24 13.87 22.07
N LEU A 178 14.20 13.68 22.90
CA LEU A 178 13.92 14.57 24.04
C LEU A 178 15.05 14.58 25.05
N ALA A 179 15.62 13.42 25.37
CA ALA A 179 16.77 13.31 26.27
C ALA A 179 18.02 14.00 25.72
N GLN A 180 18.29 13.88 24.41
CA GLN A 180 19.41 14.55 23.75
C GLN A 180 19.21 16.08 23.66
N LYS A 181 17.98 16.54 23.42
CA LYS A 181 17.62 17.98 23.51
C LYS A 181 17.86 18.53 24.92
N ALA A 182 17.50 17.77 25.97
CA ALA A 182 17.78 18.18 27.35
C ALA A 182 19.28 18.26 27.67
N ARG A 183 20.12 17.51 26.93
CA ARG A 183 21.59 17.59 27.00
C ARG A 183 22.19 18.73 26.16
N GLY A 184 21.35 19.58 25.57
CA GLY A 184 21.79 20.75 24.79
C GLY A 184 22.08 20.48 23.31
N ILE A 185 21.69 19.30 22.77
CA ILE A 185 21.85 19.02 21.35
C ILE A 185 20.73 19.67 20.56
N GLU A 186 21.07 20.59 19.68
CA GLU A 186 20.13 21.26 18.77
C GLU A 186 20.11 20.54 17.41
N PHE A 187 18.94 19.98 17.01
CA PHE A 187 18.77 19.24 15.76
C PHE A 187 18.38 20.14 14.59
N ASP A 188 17.82 21.30 14.88
CA ASP A 188 17.21 22.18 13.89
C ASP A 188 18.12 23.34 13.49
N LYS A 189 19.21 23.58 14.25
CA LYS A 189 20.17 24.68 14.03
C LYS A 189 21.52 24.20 13.53
N GLY A 190 22.24 25.09 12.84
CA GLY A 190 23.59 24.83 12.33
C GLY A 190 23.69 24.40 10.88
N SER A 191 24.90 24.11 10.41
CA SER A 191 25.17 23.62 9.05
C SER A 191 24.60 22.20 8.84
N ILE A 192 24.41 21.79 7.58
CA ILE A 192 23.93 20.44 7.23
C ILE A 192 24.82 19.37 7.89
N PHE A 193 26.15 19.58 7.88
CA PHE A 193 27.09 18.65 8.50
C PHE A 193 26.90 18.54 10.03
N SER A 194 26.64 19.66 10.71
CA SER A 194 26.34 19.68 12.15
C SER A 194 25.04 18.93 12.46
N ARG A 195 24.01 19.11 11.66
CA ARG A 195 22.73 18.39 11.82
C ARG A 195 22.89 16.88 11.66
N VAL A 196 23.67 16.43 10.67
CA VAL A 196 23.98 15.00 10.48
C VAL A 196 24.76 14.46 11.69
N LYS A 197 25.79 15.17 12.16
CA LYS A 197 26.54 14.78 13.36
C LYS A 197 25.65 14.67 14.59
N ASN A 198 24.77 15.64 14.80
CA ASN A 198 23.83 15.63 15.92
C ASN A 198 22.81 14.47 15.80
N SER A 199 22.40 14.09 14.57
CA SER A 199 21.52 12.95 14.35
C SER A 199 22.17 11.61 14.75
N ILE A 200 23.49 11.47 14.62
CA ILE A 200 24.23 10.26 15.03
C ILE A 200 24.04 10.01 16.54
N SER A 201 23.95 11.05 17.36
CA SER A 201 23.72 10.95 18.80
C SER A 201 22.37 10.29 19.17
N VAL A 202 21.41 10.26 18.23
CA VAL A 202 20.14 9.57 18.37
C VAL A 202 20.20 8.18 17.74
N VAL A 203 20.84 8.04 16.57
CA VAL A 203 20.88 6.77 15.81
C VAL A 203 21.57 5.66 16.61
N ILE A 204 22.72 5.96 17.24
CA ILE A 204 23.48 4.96 18.00
C ILE A 204 22.66 4.38 19.17
N PRO A 205 22.06 5.19 20.07
CA PRO A 205 21.19 4.66 21.13
C PRO A 205 19.95 3.93 20.60
N VAL A 206 19.35 4.37 19.50
CA VAL A 206 18.19 3.69 18.89
C VAL A 206 18.59 2.30 18.42
N ILE A 207 19.72 2.14 17.73
CA ILE A 207 20.22 0.83 17.27
C ILE A 207 20.50 -0.08 18.48
N ALA A 208 21.23 0.41 19.48
CA ALA A 208 21.57 -0.37 20.68
C ALA A 208 20.32 -0.87 21.42
N THR A 209 19.33 0.02 21.61
CA THR A 209 18.07 -0.36 22.29
C THR A 209 17.20 -1.27 21.43
N SER A 210 17.19 -1.11 20.11
CA SER A 210 16.47 -1.98 19.17
C SER A 210 17.07 -3.39 19.18
N LEU A 211 18.41 -3.49 19.17
CA LEU A 211 19.09 -4.79 19.25
C LEU A 211 18.79 -5.51 20.57
N LYS A 212 18.86 -4.80 21.69
CA LYS A 212 18.48 -5.36 23.00
C LYS A 212 17.02 -5.85 22.98
N LYS A 213 16.09 -5.05 22.44
CA LYS A 213 14.70 -5.43 22.31
C LYS A 213 14.50 -6.68 21.46
N ALA A 214 15.27 -6.82 20.36
CA ALA A 214 15.25 -8.00 19.52
C ALA A 214 15.74 -9.26 20.29
N GLN A 215 16.81 -9.13 21.06
CA GLN A 215 17.33 -10.22 21.93
C GLN A 215 16.30 -10.63 22.99
N ASP A 216 15.71 -9.67 23.71
CA ASP A 216 14.69 -9.95 24.74
C ASP A 216 13.46 -10.65 24.11
N THR A 217 13.06 -10.21 22.91
CA THR A 217 11.93 -10.82 22.19
C THR A 217 12.27 -12.22 21.71
N ALA A 218 13.48 -12.46 21.20
CA ALA A 218 13.93 -13.79 20.79
C ALA A 218 13.94 -14.77 21.99
N ALA A 219 14.47 -14.34 23.14
CA ALA A 219 14.46 -15.13 24.36
C ALA A 219 13.01 -15.46 24.82
N ALA A 220 12.12 -14.47 24.80
CA ALA A 220 10.72 -14.67 25.14
C ALA A 220 10.00 -15.66 24.19
N LEU A 221 10.30 -15.61 22.90
CA LEU A 221 9.76 -16.54 21.90
C LEU A 221 10.27 -17.98 22.14
N GLN A 222 11.56 -18.14 22.46
CA GLN A 222 12.15 -19.45 22.79
C GLN A 222 11.48 -20.07 24.04
N ILE A 223 11.28 -19.28 25.10
CA ILE A 223 10.59 -19.74 26.32
C ILE A 223 9.14 -20.14 26.01
N ARG A 224 8.47 -19.44 25.11
CA ARG A 224 7.11 -19.78 24.62
C ARG A 224 7.05 -20.97 23.67
N GLY A 225 8.19 -21.63 23.41
CA GLY A 225 8.26 -22.81 22.54
C GLY A 225 8.20 -22.51 21.03
N TYR A 226 8.45 -21.25 20.62
CA TYR A 226 8.52 -20.93 19.19
C TYR A 226 9.66 -21.70 18.52
N ARG A 227 9.33 -22.40 17.44
CA ARG A 227 10.31 -23.10 16.61
C ARG A 227 10.19 -22.60 15.16
N PRO A 228 11.28 -22.11 14.53
CA PRO A 228 11.25 -21.66 13.15
C PRO A 228 10.74 -22.76 12.21
N GLY A 229 9.92 -22.40 11.25
CA GLY A 229 9.37 -23.32 10.25
C GLY A 229 8.18 -24.18 10.71
N HIS A 230 7.69 -24.04 11.95
CA HIS A 230 6.44 -24.65 12.38
C HIS A 230 5.27 -23.70 12.11
N LYS A 231 4.14 -24.28 11.68
CA LYS A 231 2.92 -23.49 11.40
C LYS A 231 2.43 -22.86 12.70
N LEU A 232 2.33 -21.54 12.72
CA LEU A 232 1.71 -20.79 13.80
C LEU A 232 0.20 -20.86 13.67
N THR A 233 -0.51 -21.09 14.79
CA THR A 233 -1.96 -20.98 14.83
C THR A 233 -2.36 -19.53 15.06
N CYS A 234 -3.23 -19.00 14.20
CA CYS A 234 -3.74 -17.64 14.33
C CYS A 234 -5.01 -17.65 15.18
N LEU A 235 -5.07 -16.82 16.23
CA LEU A 235 -6.22 -16.75 17.15
C LEU A 235 -7.49 -16.20 16.46
N LYS A 236 -7.33 -15.41 15.39
CA LYS A 236 -8.40 -14.83 14.58
C LYS A 236 -8.24 -15.24 13.12
N GLU A 237 -8.46 -16.51 12.81
CA GLU A 237 -8.62 -16.91 11.42
C GLU A 237 -9.99 -16.42 10.93
N LYS A 238 -10.01 -15.48 10.00
CA LYS A 238 -11.22 -15.20 9.24
C LYS A 238 -11.47 -16.39 8.31
N SER A 239 -12.51 -17.15 8.58
CA SER A 239 -12.95 -18.24 7.72
C SER A 239 -13.32 -17.71 6.34
N TRP A 240 -12.99 -18.48 5.31
CA TRP A 240 -13.37 -18.17 3.93
C TRP A 240 -14.89 -18.16 3.78
N SER A 241 -15.44 -17.05 3.30
CA SER A 241 -16.88 -16.84 3.11
C SER A 241 -17.26 -16.95 1.63
N LEU A 242 -18.53 -17.24 1.35
CA LEU A 242 -19.10 -17.18 -0.01
C LEU A 242 -18.88 -15.79 -0.64
N SER A 243 -18.97 -14.73 0.14
CA SER A 243 -18.69 -13.35 -0.30
C SER A 243 -17.27 -13.15 -0.81
N ASP A 244 -16.27 -13.87 -0.26
CA ASP A 244 -14.88 -13.83 -0.73
C ASP A 244 -14.76 -14.45 -2.13
N SER A 245 -15.44 -15.58 -2.35
CA SER A 245 -15.48 -16.26 -3.66
C SER A 245 -16.18 -15.40 -4.71
N ILE A 246 -17.29 -14.75 -4.36
CA ILE A 246 -18.01 -13.83 -5.26
C ILE A 246 -17.10 -12.67 -5.68
N LEU A 247 -16.41 -12.05 -4.73
CA LEU A 247 -15.49 -10.96 -5.04
C LEU A 247 -14.41 -11.42 -6.03
N LEU A 248 -13.79 -12.57 -5.82
CA LEU A 248 -12.75 -13.09 -6.72
C LEU A 248 -13.29 -13.46 -8.10
N VAL A 249 -14.48 -14.04 -8.20
CA VAL A 249 -15.10 -14.36 -9.48
C VAL A 249 -15.41 -13.08 -10.27
N VAL A 250 -15.98 -12.06 -9.62
CA VAL A 250 -16.25 -10.75 -10.24
C VAL A 250 -14.97 -10.08 -10.73
N THR A 251 -13.88 -10.12 -9.92
CA THR A 251 -12.60 -9.56 -10.32
C THR A 251 -11.97 -10.31 -11.49
N MET A 252 -12.03 -11.64 -11.48
CA MET A 252 -11.54 -12.47 -12.59
C MET A 252 -12.32 -12.19 -13.88
N LEU A 253 -13.64 -12.08 -13.78
CA LEU A 253 -14.50 -11.79 -14.93
C LEU A 253 -14.20 -10.42 -15.53
N SER A 254 -14.02 -9.38 -14.69
CA SER A 254 -13.70 -8.04 -15.15
C SER A 254 -12.32 -7.95 -15.81
N ILE A 255 -11.32 -8.71 -15.33
CA ILE A 255 -10.01 -8.78 -15.96
C ILE A 255 -10.08 -9.55 -17.29
N LEU A 256 -10.87 -10.62 -17.33
CA LEU A 256 -11.06 -11.39 -18.55
C LEU A 256 -11.70 -10.54 -19.66
N THR A 257 -12.70 -9.72 -19.34
CA THR A 257 -13.30 -8.78 -20.29
C THR A 257 -12.27 -7.78 -20.82
N ALA A 258 -11.38 -7.25 -19.97
CA ALA A 258 -10.32 -6.31 -20.35
C ALA A 258 -9.20 -6.94 -21.22
N ILE A 259 -9.10 -8.26 -21.24
CA ILE A 259 -8.10 -8.98 -22.09
C ILE A 259 -8.72 -9.38 -23.45
N ILE A 260 -10.02 -9.62 -23.50
CA ILE A 260 -10.72 -10.12 -24.69
C ILE A 260 -11.21 -8.98 -25.60
N LEU A 261 -11.60 -7.85 -25.03
CA LEU A 261 -12.01 -6.63 -25.74
C LEU A 261 -10.81 -5.74 -26.07
#